data_4611c5ceb0f0b8191a1746d0a9d2a255
#
_entry.id   4611c5ceb0f0b8191a1746d0a9d2a255
#
_cell.length_a   1.000
_cell.length_b   1.000
_cell.length_c   1.000
_cell.angle_alpha   90.00
_cell.angle_beta   90.00
_cell.angle_gamma   90.00
#
_symmetry.space_group_name_H-M   'P 1'
#
loop_
_entity.id
_entity.type
_entity.pdbx_description
1 polymer ?
#
loop_
_entity_poly.entity_id
_entity_poly.type
_entity_poly.pdbx_seq_one_letter_code
_entity_poly.pdbx_strand_id
1 'polypeptide(L)'
;MHGCGSVESPRGGFLALLLAPLLALAGCVDEAAGGLFEIRRLDAVWTDGRVDVQCEQQLRLSNEARKALRHGVPLTIELELVLRDTRSQTRVGTETRRYELRYLPLSEHYRVSLLGETAVQTFPRLRHALAEISRLQLSIETGALPASDYEVLARTRLDHGALPPPMRLPVLFDPDWKHASAWTSWPLTVNPAT
;
A
#
# COMPACT_ATOMS: atom_id res chain seq x y z
N MET A 1 -57.53 -65.36 23.40
CA MET A 1 -56.69 -65.01 24.54
C MET A 1 -55.67 -64.02 23.97
N HIS A 2 -55.95 -62.81 24.16
CA HIS A 2 -55.40 -61.72 24.97
C HIS A 2 -53.93 -61.43 24.73
N GLY A 3 -53.65 -60.19 24.29
CA GLY A 3 -52.35 -59.53 24.40
C GLY A 3 -52.34 -58.20 23.67
N CYS A 4 -52.74 -57.26 24.47
CA CYS A 4 -52.65 -55.82 24.17
C CYS A 4 -51.21 -55.40 24.18
N GLY A 5 -50.74 -54.50 23.23
CA GLY A 5 -49.41 -53.94 23.24
C GLY A 5 -49.42 -52.59 22.62
N SER A 6 -49.16 -51.63 23.39
CA SER A 6 -49.26 -50.20 23.31
C SER A 6 -48.46 -49.55 22.18
N VAL A 7 -49.08 -48.56 21.54
CA VAL A 7 -48.46 -47.59 20.62
C VAL A 7 -47.74 -46.54 21.46
N GLU A 8 -46.42 -46.43 21.36
CA GLU A 8 -45.65 -45.28 21.82
C GLU A 8 -45.26 -44.37 20.62
N SER A 9 -45.72 -43.16 20.70
CA SER A 9 -45.46 -42.08 19.79
C SER A 9 -44.12 -41.39 20.19
N PRO A 10 -43.16 -41.18 19.27
CA PRO A 10 -42.01 -40.30 19.57
C PRO A 10 -42.40 -38.84 19.18
N ARG A 11 -42.71 -38.07 20.21
CA ARG A 11 -42.67 -36.61 20.15
C ARG A 11 -41.23 -36.17 20.36
N GLY A 12 -40.57 -35.59 19.33
CA GLY A 12 -39.26 -34.99 19.52
C GLY A 12 -38.45 -34.84 18.25
N GLY A 13 -38.88 -33.98 17.34
CA GLY A 13 -38.14 -33.79 16.09
C GLY A 13 -38.38 -32.47 15.36
N PHE A 14 -39.03 -31.49 15.98
CA PHE A 14 -39.38 -30.23 15.27
C PHE A 14 -38.62 -28.99 15.71
N LEU A 15 -37.63 -29.11 16.63
CA LEU A 15 -36.89 -27.93 17.12
C LEU A 15 -35.49 -27.76 16.54
N ALA A 16 -35.03 -28.71 15.70
CA ALA A 16 -33.64 -28.67 15.17
C ALA A 16 -33.52 -28.03 13.79
N LEU A 17 -34.62 -27.63 13.13
CA LEU A 17 -34.60 -27.15 11.73
C LEU A 17 -34.64 -25.61 11.58
N LEU A 18 -34.69 -24.85 12.68
CA LEU A 18 -34.79 -23.40 12.67
C LEU A 18 -33.45 -22.66 12.97
N LEU A 19 -32.37 -23.41 13.24
CA LEU A 19 -31.08 -22.77 13.57
C LEU A 19 -30.07 -22.71 12.41
N ALA A 20 -30.41 -23.26 11.24
CA ALA A 20 -29.51 -23.35 10.09
C ALA A 20 -29.43 -22.11 9.19
N PRO A 21 -30.38 -21.14 9.13
CA PRO A 21 -30.23 -19.99 8.23
C PRO A 21 -29.50 -18.77 8.86
N LEU A 22 -29.07 -18.83 10.12
CA LEU A 22 -28.48 -17.64 10.77
C LEU A 22 -26.95 -17.51 10.58
N LEU A 23 -26.29 -18.52 9.99
CA LEU A 23 -24.84 -18.48 9.74
C LEU A 23 -24.44 -18.01 8.32
N ALA A 24 -25.37 -17.73 7.46
CA ALA A 24 -25.08 -17.31 6.07
C ALA A 24 -24.96 -15.79 5.88
N LEU A 25 -25.03 -15.01 6.94
CA LEU A 25 -24.77 -13.55 6.95
C LEU A 25 -23.34 -13.21 7.43
N ALA A 26 -22.40 -14.17 7.30
CA ALA A 26 -20.98 -13.86 7.45
C ALA A 26 -20.57 -12.95 6.29
N GLY A 27 -20.54 -11.66 6.61
CA GLY A 27 -20.42 -10.51 5.77
C GLY A 27 -19.42 -10.66 4.64
N CYS A 28 -19.83 -10.30 3.45
CA CYS A 28 -18.94 -9.67 2.51
C CYS A 28 -18.36 -8.45 3.22
N VAL A 29 -17.23 -8.59 3.90
CA VAL A 29 -16.39 -7.46 4.26
C VAL A 29 -16.01 -6.87 2.92
N ASP A 30 -16.50 -5.68 2.63
CA ASP A 30 -16.19 -4.96 1.39
C ASP A 30 -14.71 -4.56 1.45
N GLU A 31 -13.83 -5.49 1.05
CA GLU A 31 -12.38 -5.27 0.90
C GLU A 31 -12.07 -4.10 -0.04
N ALA A 32 -13.07 -3.65 -0.78
CA ALA A 32 -12.97 -2.51 -1.69
C ALA A 32 -13.03 -1.15 -0.97
N ALA A 33 -13.50 -1.07 0.28
CA ALA A 33 -13.64 0.19 1.01
C ALA A 33 -12.29 0.71 1.53
N GLY A 34 -11.38 -0.19 1.90
CA GLY A 34 -10.06 0.15 2.43
C GLY A 34 -9.05 0.61 1.37
N GLY A 35 -8.05 1.37 1.81
CA GLY A 35 -6.89 1.69 1.00
C GLY A 35 -5.92 0.50 0.89
N LEU A 36 -5.19 0.43 -0.22
CA LEU A 36 -4.15 -0.57 -0.43
C LEU A 36 -2.92 0.11 -1.02
N PHE A 37 -1.79 0.01 -0.32
CA PHE A 37 -0.48 0.33 -0.86
C PHE A 37 0.39 -0.91 -0.79
N GLU A 38 0.95 -1.31 -1.92
CA GLU A 38 1.71 -2.55 -2.04
C GLU A 38 2.81 -2.39 -3.09
N ILE A 39 4.02 -2.85 -2.78
CA ILE A 39 5.09 -3.00 -3.77
C ILE A 39 4.87 -4.34 -4.46
N ARG A 40 4.57 -4.31 -5.76
CA ARG A 40 4.31 -5.50 -6.58
C ARG A 40 5.58 -6.10 -7.14
N ARG A 41 6.51 -5.23 -7.52
CA ARG A 41 7.78 -5.63 -8.10
C ARG A 41 8.85 -4.64 -7.68
N LEU A 42 10.01 -5.18 -7.37
CA LEU A 42 11.21 -4.42 -7.05
C LEU A 42 12.38 -5.13 -7.75
N ASP A 43 13.10 -4.42 -8.60
CA ASP A 43 14.33 -4.88 -9.25
C ASP A 43 15.42 -3.84 -9.00
N ALA A 44 16.66 -4.26 -8.76
CA ALA A 44 17.77 -3.36 -8.51
C ALA A 44 19.05 -3.88 -9.13
N VAL A 45 19.83 -2.97 -9.71
CA VAL A 45 21.14 -3.29 -10.32
C VAL A 45 22.13 -2.19 -9.89
N TRP A 46 23.31 -2.59 -9.42
CA TRP A 46 24.41 -1.66 -9.17
C TRP A 46 25.23 -1.43 -10.44
N THR A 47 25.46 -0.18 -10.78
CA THR A 47 26.24 0.22 -11.95
C THR A 47 27.00 1.50 -11.65
N ASP A 48 28.31 1.47 -11.76
CA ASP A 48 29.18 2.67 -11.73
C ASP A 48 28.94 3.62 -10.54
N GLY A 49 28.79 3.08 -9.35
CA GLY A 49 28.65 3.89 -8.13
C GLY A 49 27.22 4.30 -7.77
N ARG A 50 26.22 3.72 -8.44
CA ARG A 50 24.81 3.92 -8.10
C ARG A 50 24.05 2.62 -8.18
N VAL A 51 22.96 2.54 -7.48
CA VAL A 51 21.98 1.45 -7.58
C VAL A 51 20.76 1.96 -8.33
N ASP A 52 20.56 1.47 -9.55
CA ASP A 52 19.37 1.74 -10.33
C ASP A 52 18.25 0.80 -9.88
N VAL A 53 17.11 1.37 -9.51
CA VAL A 53 15.96 0.65 -8.94
C VAL A 53 14.74 0.84 -9.83
N GLN A 54 14.10 -0.26 -10.20
CA GLN A 54 12.77 -0.27 -10.81
C GLN A 54 11.76 -0.74 -9.79
N CYS A 55 10.75 0.08 -9.53
CA CYS A 55 9.71 -0.19 -8.55
C CYS A 55 8.33 -0.12 -9.20
N GLU A 56 7.58 -1.22 -9.13
CA GLU A 56 6.17 -1.24 -9.47
C GLU A 56 5.34 -1.38 -8.20
N GLN A 57 4.39 -0.46 -8.02
CA GLN A 57 3.54 -0.44 -6.85
C GLN A 57 2.07 -0.35 -7.24
N GLN A 58 1.22 -0.94 -6.41
CA GLN A 58 -0.23 -0.80 -6.51
C GLN A 58 -0.68 0.20 -5.44
N LEU A 59 -1.34 1.27 -5.90
CA LEU A 59 -1.85 2.34 -5.05
C LEU A 59 -3.36 2.43 -5.19
N ARG A 60 -4.07 2.24 -4.08
CA ARG A 60 -5.52 2.44 -3.98
C ARG A 60 -5.83 3.23 -2.72
N LEU A 61 -6.43 4.39 -2.89
CA LEU A 61 -6.89 5.20 -1.78
C LEU A 61 -8.21 4.65 -1.23
N SER A 62 -8.40 4.71 0.08
CA SER A 62 -9.67 4.46 0.74
C SER A 62 -10.76 5.44 0.28
N ASN A 63 -12.01 5.16 0.62
CA ASN A 63 -13.12 6.07 0.33
C ASN A 63 -12.93 7.42 1.02
N GLU A 64 -12.47 7.42 2.29
CA GLU A 64 -12.26 8.64 3.05
C GLU A 64 -11.11 9.48 2.49
N ALA A 65 -9.97 8.88 2.15
CA ALA A 65 -8.86 9.58 1.51
C ALA A 65 -9.27 10.18 0.15
N ARG A 66 -10.06 9.45 -0.66
CA ARG A 66 -10.59 9.97 -1.93
C ARG A 66 -11.57 11.13 -1.73
N LYS A 67 -12.41 11.05 -0.70
CA LYS A 67 -13.34 12.12 -0.33
C LYS A 67 -12.58 13.37 0.10
N ALA A 68 -11.60 13.25 0.99
CA ALA A 68 -10.76 14.36 1.42
C ALA A 68 -10.04 15.02 0.24
N LEU A 69 -9.44 14.21 -0.66
CA LEU A 69 -8.80 14.70 -1.88
C LEU A 69 -9.76 15.55 -2.74
N ARG A 70 -10.99 15.07 -2.98
CA ARG A 70 -12.02 15.83 -3.73
C ARG A 70 -12.45 17.12 -3.03
N HIS A 71 -12.36 17.18 -1.70
CA HIS A 71 -12.58 18.41 -0.94
C HIS A 71 -11.35 19.32 -0.85
N GLY A 72 -10.32 19.06 -1.65
CA GLY A 72 -9.15 19.92 -1.79
C GLY A 72 -8.01 19.61 -0.81
N VAL A 73 -8.11 18.55 -0.01
CA VAL A 73 -7.00 18.12 0.85
C VAL A 73 -5.91 17.49 -0.02
N PRO A 74 -4.68 18.03 -0.05
CA PRO A 74 -3.59 17.40 -0.76
C PRO A 74 -3.15 16.14 -0.02
N LEU A 75 -2.82 15.08 -0.79
CA LEU A 75 -2.29 13.84 -0.27
C LEU A 75 -0.85 13.66 -0.75
N THR A 76 0.07 13.37 0.16
CA THR A 76 1.46 13.09 -0.19
C THR A 76 1.72 11.60 -0.06
N ILE A 77 2.14 10.99 -1.16
CA ILE A 77 2.55 9.58 -1.21
C ILE A 77 4.08 9.56 -1.21
N GLU A 78 4.65 8.86 -0.25
CA GLU A 78 6.09 8.73 -0.07
C GLU A 78 6.53 7.32 -0.42
N LEU A 79 7.54 7.20 -1.31
CA LEU A 79 8.29 5.98 -1.56
C LEU A 79 9.68 6.14 -0.93
N GLU A 80 10.01 5.26 -0.02
CA GLU A 80 11.30 5.19 0.66
C GLU A 80 12.07 3.97 0.15
N LEU A 81 13.32 4.18 -0.30
CA LEU A 81 14.27 3.15 -0.66
C LEU A 81 15.45 3.19 0.31
N VAL A 82 15.88 2.03 0.74
CA VAL A 82 17.04 1.86 1.63
C VAL A 82 17.95 0.79 1.05
N LEU A 83 19.22 1.14 0.80
CA LEU A 83 20.25 0.16 0.52
C LEU A 83 20.91 -0.25 1.84
N ARG A 84 20.97 -1.54 2.11
CA ARG A 84 21.51 -2.10 3.36
C ARG A 84 22.51 -3.21 3.06
N ASP A 85 23.64 -3.22 3.74
CA ASP A 85 24.55 -4.36 3.76
C ASP A 85 23.94 -5.49 4.60
N THR A 86 23.86 -6.69 4.05
CA THR A 86 23.15 -7.82 4.68
C THR A 86 23.91 -8.40 5.88
N ARG A 87 25.24 -8.25 5.92
CA ARG A 87 26.07 -8.78 7.00
C ARG A 87 26.08 -7.85 8.21
N SER A 88 26.38 -6.57 7.97
CA SER A 88 26.48 -5.57 9.04
C SER A 88 25.13 -4.95 9.42
N GLN A 89 24.08 -5.16 8.61
CA GLN A 89 22.78 -4.51 8.74
C GLN A 89 22.85 -2.97 8.67
N THR A 90 23.97 -2.44 8.16
CA THR A 90 24.21 -1.00 8.06
C THR A 90 23.50 -0.44 6.82
N ARG A 91 22.86 0.71 6.96
CA ARG A 91 22.31 1.48 5.84
C ARG A 91 23.47 2.16 5.11
N VAL A 92 23.61 1.90 3.82
CA VAL A 92 24.67 2.42 2.94
C VAL A 92 24.17 3.56 2.07
N GLY A 93 22.87 3.58 1.77
CA GLY A 93 22.25 4.63 0.99
C GLY A 93 20.75 4.67 1.21
N THR A 94 20.17 5.83 0.97
CA THR A 94 18.70 6.02 1.04
C THR A 94 18.27 6.96 -0.05
N GLU A 95 17.09 6.72 -0.59
CA GLU A 95 16.41 7.63 -1.51
C GLU A 95 14.94 7.73 -1.09
N THR A 96 14.39 8.94 -1.13
CA THR A 96 12.99 9.19 -0.77
C THR A 96 12.36 10.08 -1.81
N ARG A 97 11.27 9.60 -2.40
CA ARG A 97 10.45 10.36 -3.34
C ARG A 97 9.09 10.64 -2.73
N ARG A 98 8.67 11.91 -2.80
CA ARG A 98 7.39 12.37 -2.29
C ARG A 98 6.57 12.97 -3.42
N TYR A 99 5.44 12.35 -3.71
CA TYR A 99 4.51 12.82 -4.74
C TYR A 99 3.29 13.45 -4.08
N GLU A 100 3.08 14.74 -4.34
CA GLU A 100 1.83 15.42 -3.95
C GLU A 100 0.75 15.15 -5.00
N LEU A 101 -0.37 14.63 -4.55
CA LEU A 101 -1.59 14.46 -5.32
C LEU A 101 -2.61 15.49 -4.88
N ARG A 102 -3.14 16.27 -5.81
CA ARG A 102 -4.11 17.34 -5.55
C ARG A 102 -5.26 17.29 -6.56
N TYR A 103 -6.47 17.46 -6.10
CA TYR A 103 -7.63 17.68 -6.97
C TYR A 103 -7.81 19.17 -7.27
N LEU A 104 -8.11 19.49 -8.53
CA LEU A 104 -8.34 20.84 -9.03
C LEU A 104 -9.83 21.00 -9.39
N PRO A 105 -10.67 21.60 -8.52
CA PRO A 105 -12.12 21.62 -8.70
C PRO A 105 -12.59 22.32 -9.98
N LEU A 106 -11.91 23.39 -10.41
CA LEU A 106 -12.30 24.17 -11.58
C LEU A 106 -12.14 23.41 -12.91
N SER A 107 -11.12 22.56 -12.99
CA SER A 107 -10.85 21.75 -14.19
C SER A 107 -11.28 20.29 -14.03
N GLU A 108 -11.70 19.89 -12.82
CA GLU A 108 -12.00 18.51 -12.44
C GLU A 108 -10.84 17.52 -12.70
N HIS A 109 -9.60 18.01 -12.63
CA HIS A 109 -8.40 17.24 -12.89
C HIS A 109 -7.65 16.92 -11.59
N TYR A 110 -6.86 15.86 -11.64
CA TYR A 110 -5.92 15.47 -10.60
C TYR A 110 -4.52 15.88 -11.02
N ARG A 111 -3.83 16.62 -10.16
CA ARG A 111 -2.46 17.05 -10.35
C ARG A 111 -1.52 16.17 -9.53
N VAL A 112 -0.45 15.72 -10.17
CA VAL A 112 0.67 15.04 -9.53
C VAL A 112 1.91 15.93 -9.68
N SER A 113 2.63 16.13 -8.59
CA SER A 113 3.91 16.83 -8.57
C SER A 113 4.88 16.08 -7.67
N LEU A 114 6.13 15.93 -8.12
CA LEU A 114 7.21 15.46 -7.29
C LEU A 114 7.72 16.62 -6.43
N LEU A 115 7.70 16.46 -5.11
CA LEU A 115 8.14 17.51 -4.19
C LEU A 115 9.67 17.74 -4.36
N GLY A 116 10.04 19.00 -4.54
CA GLY A 116 11.43 19.39 -4.86
C GLY A 116 11.69 19.57 -6.34
N GLU A 117 10.74 19.24 -7.21
CA GLU A 117 10.84 19.46 -8.66
C GLU A 117 9.75 20.42 -9.16
N THR A 118 9.99 21.03 -10.31
CA THR A 118 9.02 21.94 -10.95
C THR A 118 8.07 21.22 -11.90
N ALA A 119 8.36 19.97 -12.23
CA ALA A 119 7.54 19.16 -13.12
C ALA A 119 6.18 18.84 -12.48
N VAL A 120 5.12 19.14 -13.24
CA VAL A 120 3.73 18.94 -12.81
C VAL A 120 2.98 18.26 -13.95
N GLN A 121 2.22 17.21 -13.61
CA GLN A 121 1.36 16.53 -14.57
C GLN A 121 -0.09 16.56 -14.09
N THR A 122 -1.04 16.63 -15.04
CA THR A 122 -2.47 16.67 -14.75
C THR A 122 -3.20 15.54 -15.47
N PHE A 123 -4.17 14.93 -14.78
CA PHE A 123 -4.90 13.76 -15.26
C PHE A 123 -6.40 13.94 -15.06
N PRO A 124 -7.25 13.54 -16.02
CA PRO A 124 -8.70 13.68 -15.88
C PRO A 124 -9.31 12.70 -14.87
N ARG A 125 -8.58 11.66 -14.47
CA ARG A 125 -9.08 10.64 -13.54
C ARG A 125 -8.03 10.26 -12.52
N LEU A 126 -8.46 10.06 -11.29
CA LEU A 126 -7.59 9.65 -10.17
C LEU A 126 -6.75 8.39 -10.49
N ARG A 127 -7.35 7.38 -11.14
CA ARG A 127 -6.63 6.16 -11.51
C ARG A 127 -5.41 6.41 -12.40
N HIS A 128 -5.48 7.40 -13.29
CA HIS A 128 -4.36 7.75 -14.16
C HIS A 128 -3.28 8.51 -13.40
N ALA A 129 -3.67 9.39 -12.48
CA ALA A 129 -2.75 10.06 -11.58
C ALA A 129 -1.99 9.07 -10.67
N LEU A 130 -2.68 8.06 -10.14
CA LEU A 130 -2.04 7.00 -9.35
C LEU A 130 -1.17 6.09 -10.22
N ALA A 131 -1.58 5.80 -11.48
CA ALA A 131 -0.79 4.97 -12.39
C ALA A 131 0.54 5.62 -12.77
N GLU A 132 0.60 6.96 -12.86
CA GLU A 132 1.84 7.71 -13.12
C GLU A 132 2.91 7.44 -12.06
N ILE A 133 2.52 7.42 -10.80
CA ILE A 133 3.42 7.15 -9.67
C ILE A 133 3.50 5.67 -9.30
N SER A 134 2.89 4.78 -10.10
CA SER A 134 2.91 3.34 -9.82
C SER A 134 4.10 2.62 -10.44
N ARG A 135 4.78 3.23 -11.41
CA ARG A 135 5.97 2.65 -12.05
C ARG A 135 7.08 3.68 -12.02
N LEU A 136 8.04 3.45 -11.17
CA LEU A 136 9.10 4.41 -10.90
C LEU A 136 10.46 3.81 -11.22
N GLN A 137 11.31 4.64 -11.80
CA GLN A 137 12.73 4.39 -11.97
C GLN A 137 13.49 5.39 -11.11
N LEU A 138 14.32 4.90 -10.24
CA LEU A 138 15.01 5.68 -9.21
C LEU A 138 16.47 5.22 -9.16
N SER A 139 17.34 6.06 -8.62
CA SER A 139 18.71 5.67 -8.34
C SER A 139 19.13 6.10 -6.95
N ILE A 140 19.91 5.26 -6.29
CA ILE A 140 20.55 5.55 -5.01
C ILE A 140 22.02 5.77 -5.30
N GLU A 141 22.50 6.99 -5.10
CA GLU A 141 23.93 7.30 -5.23
C GLU A 141 24.69 6.69 -4.05
N THR A 142 25.67 5.83 -4.36
CA THR A 142 26.39 5.08 -3.34
C THR A 142 27.90 5.31 -3.39
N GLY A 143 28.41 5.73 -4.54
CA GLY A 143 29.83 5.64 -4.84
C GLY A 143 30.31 4.18 -4.96
N ALA A 144 31.59 3.96 -4.79
CA ALA A 144 32.17 2.62 -4.82
C ALA A 144 31.72 1.82 -3.60
N LEU A 145 31.06 0.68 -3.85
CA LEU A 145 30.66 -0.25 -2.81
C LEU A 145 31.70 -1.37 -2.67
N PRO A 146 32.06 -1.77 -1.43
CA PRO A 146 32.82 -3.00 -1.21
C PRO A 146 32.10 -4.22 -1.78
N ALA A 147 32.88 -5.23 -2.19
CA ALA A 147 32.31 -6.53 -2.58
C ALA A 147 31.59 -7.14 -1.39
N SER A 148 30.27 -7.21 -1.45
CA SER A 148 29.40 -7.75 -0.41
C SER A 148 28.05 -8.05 -0.96
N ASP A 149 27.22 -8.71 -0.15
CA ASP A 149 25.81 -8.89 -0.40
C ASP A 149 25.05 -7.74 0.24
N TYR A 150 24.24 -7.10 -0.56
CA TYR A 150 23.37 -6.00 -0.18
C TYR A 150 21.91 -6.38 -0.39
N GLU A 151 21.02 -5.59 0.13
CA GLU A 151 19.60 -5.64 -0.21
C GLU A 151 19.05 -4.22 -0.37
N VAL A 152 18.18 -4.06 -1.36
CA VAL A 152 17.37 -2.86 -1.52
C VAL A 152 16.02 -3.12 -0.87
N LEU A 153 15.67 -2.27 0.09
CA LEU A 153 14.37 -2.29 0.76
C LEU A 153 13.52 -1.15 0.21
N ALA A 154 12.28 -1.42 -0.09
CA ALA A 154 11.31 -0.42 -0.54
C ALA A 154 10.05 -0.45 0.31
N ARG A 155 9.50 0.72 0.60
CA ARG A 155 8.20 0.90 1.24
C ARG A 155 7.51 2.15 0.72
N THR A 156 6.21 2.03 0.44
CA THR A 156 5.36 3.18 0.09
C THR A 156 4.35 3.45 1.20
N ARG A 157 4.05 4.72 1.44
CA ARG A 157 3.07 5.13 2.45
C ARG A 157 2.43 6.47 2.13
N LEU A 158 1.24 6.71 2.69
CA LEU A 158 0.65 8.04 2.76
C LEU A 158 1.33 8.82 3.90
N ASP A 159 1.90 9.98 3.58
CA ASP A 159 2.55 10.85 4.58
C ASP A 159 1.50 11.64 5.35
N HIS A 160 1.14 11.17 6.53
CA HIS A 160 0.20 11.87 7.42
C HIS A 160 0.77 13.18 7.96
N GLY A 161 2.10 13.33 8.04
CA GLY A 161 2.75 14.57 8.46
C GLY A 161 2.58 15.71 7.47
N ALA A 162 2.36 15.40 6.19
CA ALA A 162 2.10 16.38 5.14
C ALA A 162 0.62 16.84 5.09
N LEU A 163 -0.29 16.19 5.80
CA LEU A 163 -1.69 16.61 5.88
C LEU A 163 -1.85 17.97 6.61
N PRO A 164 -2.93 18.71 6.34
CA PRO A 164 -3.25 19.92 7.10
C PRO A 164 -3.28 19.65 8.61
N PRO A 165 -2.76 20.55 9.45
CA PRO A 165 -2.61 20.32 10.89
C PRO A 165 -3.86 19.77 11.63
N PRO A 166 -5.09 20.24 11.34
CA PRO A 166 -6.28 19.73 12.01
C PRO A 166 -6.58 18.26 11.75
N MET A 167 -6.08 17.71 10.62
CA MET A 167 -6.31 16.32 10.22
C MET A 167 -5.26 15.35 10.76
N ARG A 168 -4.08 15.82 11.13
CA ARG A 168 -2.93 14.93 11.47
C ARG A 168 -3.23 13.98 12.62
N LEU A 169 -3.82 14.47 13.70
CA LEU A 169 -4.12 13.64 14.87
C LEU A 169 -5.30 12.68 14.63
N PRO A 170 -6.46 13.11 14.09
CA PRO A 170 -7.57 12.19 13.83
C PRO A 170 -7.20 11.03 12.92
N VAL A 171 -6.44 11.28 11.85
CA VAL A 171 -6.10 10.23 10.86
C VAL A 171 -5.17 9.15 11.41
N LEU A 172 -4.40 9.42 12.48
CA LEU A 172 -3.52 8.42 13.09
C LEU A 172 -4.29 7.26 13.74
N PHE A 173 -5.51 7.52 14.16
CA PHE A 173 -6.37 6.54 14.84
C PHE A 173 -7.42 5.92 13.90
N ASP A 174 -7.56 6.45 12.69
CA ASP A 174 -8.54 6.00 11.72
C ASP A 174 -7.92 4.96 10.77
N PRO A 175 -8.46 3.70 10.77
CA PRO A 175 -7.98 2.63 9.89
C PRO A 175 -8.03 2.98 8.40
N ASP A 176 -9.01 3.79 7.99
CA ASP A 176 -9.19 4.19 6.59
C ASP A 176 -8.09 5.10 6.06
N TRP A 177 -7.23 5.60 6.94
CA TRP A 177 -6.04 6.39 6.58
C TRP A 177 -4.74 5.59 6.64
N LYS A 178 -4.76 4.34 7.06
CA LYS A 178 -3.57 3.49 7.14
C LYS A 178 -3.17 2.94 5.76
N HIS A 179 -2.59 3.81 4.94
CA HIS A 179 -2.06 3.45 3.63
C HIS A 179 -0.54 3.28 3.73
N ALA A 180 -0.09 2.07 3.93
CA ALA A 180 1.33 1.74 3.93
C ALA A 180 1.53 0.30 3.44
N SER A 181 2.53 0.09 2.58
CA SER A 181 2.98 -1.25 2.24
C SER A 181 3.81 -1.86 3.38
N ALA A 182 3.96 -3.18 3.37
CA ALA A 182 5.09 -3.82 4.03
C ALA A 182 6.40 -3.37 3.37
N TRP A 183 7.52 -3.59 4.05
CA TRP A 183 8.82 -3.53 3.43
C TRP A 183 8.99 -4.70 2.46
N THR A 184 9.40 -4.40 1.24
CA THR A 184 9.76 -5.39 0.23
C THR A 184 11.25 -5.31 0.00
N SER A 185 11.96 -6.44 -0.01
CA SER A 185 13.39 -6.51 -0.21
C SER A 185 13.74 -7.13 -1.56
N TRP A 186 14.85 -6.67 -2.14
CA TRP A 186 15.46 -7.22 -3.34
C TRP A 186 16.95 -7.44 -3.09
N PRO A 187 17.48 -8.67 -3.29
CA PRO A 187 18.90 -8.94 -3.10
C PRO A 187 19.74 -8.29 -4.22
N LEU A 188 20.89 -7.77 -3.85
CA LEU A 188 21.84 -7.13 -4.74
C LEU A 188 23.25 -7.61 -4.39
N THR A 189 23.94 -8.26 -5.32
CA THR A 189 25.35 -8.65 -5.15
C THR A 189 26.24 -7.69 -5.93
N VAL A 190 27.17 -7.07 -5.23
CA VAL A 190 28.21 -6.22 -5.81
C VAL A 190 29.48 -7.03 -5.93
N ASN A 191 29.87 -7.31 -7.17
CA ASN A 191 31.18 -7.91 -7.47
C ASN A 191 32.15 -6.79 -7.85
N PRO A 192 33.40 -6.79 -7.34
CA PRO A 192 34.38 -5.85 -7.82
C PRO A 192 34.61 -6.10 -9.31
N ALA A 193 34.59 -5.02 -10.09
CA ALA A 193 35.05 -5.13 -11.47
C ALA A 193 36.50 -5.59 -11.44
N THR A 194 36.78 -6.69 -12.10
CA THR A 194 38.12 -7.26 -12.28
C THR A 194 38.96 -6.35 -13.18
#